data_40998ae4e0c140ead94e1f0dbdf05eb7
#
_entry.id   40998ae4e0c140ead94e1f0dbdf05eb7
#
_cell.length_a   1.000
_cell.length_b   1.000
_cell.length_c   1.000
_cell.angle_alpha   90.00
_cell.angle_beta   90.00
_cell.angle_gamma   90.00
#
_symmetry.space_group_name_H-M   'P 1'
#
loop_
_entity.id
_entity.type
_entity.pdbx_description
1 polymer ?
#
loop_
_entity_poly.entity_id
_entity_poly.type
_entity_poly.pdbx_seq_one_letter_code
_entity_poly.pdbx_strand_id
1 'polypeptide(L)'
;MSGSPRSVATRVDAAPCLPWIEARPGLPYFLTSTGEAWTPIGHNDALTWPELAGLFRRRDVGAVRQHLLHLRAHGVTCIRLMLEYAQVRHRYLERPAGHFVPAMVQLWDDLFALCEEVGMYLLLTPFDTFFMWRHWHRHPYNQANGGPCADRRQWLTCGAMRDAIRRRLDFATRRWGGSPALFAWDLWNELHPAHAQDDAACCMPFVSELSAFLRAREVQLHGRAHLQTVSVFGPELERTPAMCEPVFRHPTLDFASTHLYAFGSIDDPRDTVAPALAVGRLMREALHQARDLRPVLDTEHGPIHAFIDRHQTLPEAFDDEYFRHMQWAHLASGGAGGGMRWPNRHPHVLTPGMRRAQRALSDFLPLVDWPRFRRRNLNQEVVAPQGLAAFACGDDRQAVLWLLRTDACGPDGRIVPRADAAPQSVEVPGLAPGDYRMVQFDTQRGAVTREDAVHHGGGLLALRCGPIASDVALVLQRAPTAAA
;
A
#
# COMPACT_ATOMS: atom_id res chain seq x y z
N MET A 1 -3.48 -15.58 -66.84
CA MET A 1 -3.07 -14.48 -65.94
C MET A 1 -3.69 -14.74 -64.56
N SER A 2 -2.92 -15.36 -63.68
CA SER A 2 -3.38 -15.72 -62.32
C SER A 2 -2.75 -14.74 -61.31
N GLY A 3 -3.60 -13.88 -60.78
CA GLY A 3 -3.23 -12.95 -59.68
C GLY A 3 -3.35 -13.63 -58.34
N SER A 4 -2.23 -13.89 -57.65
CA SER A 4 -2.23 -14.32 -56.25
C SER A 4 -2.68 -13.20 -55.34
N PRO A 5 -3.51 -13.46 -54.34
CA PRO A 5 -3.87 -12.48 -53.33
C PRO A 5 -2.70 -12.25 -52.38
N ARG A 6 -2.26 -11.00 -52.22
CA ARG A 6 -1.31 -10.55 -51.18
C ARG A 6 -1.97 -10.70 -49.82
N SER A 7 -1.37 -11.57 -48.98
CA SER A 7 -1.68 -11.66 -47.57
C SER A 7 -1.35 -10.31 -46.88
N VAL A 8 -2.33 -9.62 -46.35
CA VAL A 8 -2.17 -8.49 -45.44
C VAL A 8 -1.86 -9.07 -44.06
N ALA A 9 -0.59 -9.07 -43.70
CA ALA A 9 -0.18 -9.37 -42.34
C ALA A 9 -0.70 -8.24 -41.42
N THR A 10 -1.72 -8.54 -40.66
CA THR A 10 -2.16 -7.71 -39.53
C THR A 10 -0.98 -7.61 -38.56
N ARG A 11 -0.38 -6.42 -38.46
CA ARG A 11 0.51 -6.08 -37.33
C ARG A 11 -0.33 -6.30 -36.07
N VAL A 12 0.05 -7.29 -35.28
CA VAL A 12 -0.36 -7.38 -33.89
C VAL A 12 0.36 -6.20 -33.20
N ASP A 13 -0.36 -5.15 -32.88
CA ASP A 13 0.17 -4.06 -32.10
C ASP A 13 0.69 -4.66 -30.79
N ALA A 14 1.99 -4.46 -30.54
CA ALA A 14 2.61 -4.87 -29.29
C ALA A 14 1.80 -4.22 -28.15
N ALA A 15 1.40 -5.00 -27.16
CA ALA A 15 0.73 -4.47 -25.98
C ALA A 15 1.54 -3.29 -25.43
N PRO A 16 0.91 -2.15 -25.09
CA PRO A 16 1.65 -0.98 -24.61
C PRO A 16 2.51 -1.40 -23.41
N CYS A 17 3.79 -1.08 -23.49
CA CYS A 17 4.73 -1.37 -22.41
C CYS A 17 4.23 -0.67 -21.11
N LEU A 18 4.15 -1.42 -20.01
CA LEU A 18 3.74 -0.90 -18.71
C LEU A 18 4.65 0.29 -18.32
N PRO A 19 4.11 1.48 -17.98
CA PRO A 19 4.94 2.62 -17.60
C PRO A 19 5.63 2.37 -16.25
N TRP A 20 6.82 2.92 -16.07
CA TRP A 20 7.50 2.93 -14.77
C TRP A 20 6.78 3.86 -13.80
N ILE A 21 6.87 3.56 -12.50
CA ILE A 21 6.32 4.42 -11.45
C ILE A 21 7.45 5.32 -10.90
N GLU A 22 7.11 6.57 -10.62
CA GLU A 22 8.01 7.60 -10.14
C GLU A 22 7.47 8.26 -8.86
N ALA A 23 8.38 8.60 -7.95
CA ALA A 23 8.17 9.56 -6.88
C ALA A 23 9.02 10.80 -7.18
N ARG A 24 8.44 11.99 -7.07
CA ARG A 24 9.15 13.24 -7.35
C ARG A 24 9.29 14.07 -6.07
N PRO A 25 10.45 14.70 -5.83
CA PRO A 25 10.62 15.58 -4.68
C PRO A 25 9.52 16.64 -4.60
N GLY A 26 8.94 16.83 -3.42
CA GLY A 26 7.86 17.78 -3.20
C GLY A 26 6.49 17.34 -3.75
N LEU A 27 6.34 16.08 -4.16
CA LEU A 27 5.06 15.48 -4.55
C LEU A 27 4.70 14.34 -3.59
N PRO A 28 3.55 14.40 -2.90
CA PRO A 28 3.15 13.39 -1.91
C PRO A 28 2.46 12.16 -2.51
N TYR A 29 2.43 12.03 -3.82
CA TYR A 29 1.78 10.95 -4.55
C TYR A 29 2.66 10.46 -5.69
N PHE A 30 2.39 9.25 -6.19
CA PHE A 30 3.14 8.64 -7.27
C PHE A 30 2.61 9.07 -8.64
N LEU A 31 3.49 9.05 -9.62
CA LEU A 31 3.19 9.26 -11.03
C LEU A 31 3.72 8.09 -11.86
N THR A 32 3.16 7.92 -13.04
CA THR A 32 3.80 7.13 -14.08
C THR A 32 4.95 7.92 -14.73
N SER A 33 5.84 7.23 -15.43
CA SER A 33 6.89 7.89 -16.26
C SER A 33 6.33 8.73 -17.40
N THR A 34 5.05 8.59 -17.73
CA THR A 34 4.31 9.44 -18.68
C THR A 34 3.72 10.70 -18.02
N GLY A 35 3.85 10.83 -16.69
CA GLY A 35 3.37 11.98 -15.91
C GLY A 35 1.92 11.86 -15.42
N GLU A 36 1.26 10.75 -15.66
CA GLU A 36 -0.10 10.49 -15.17
C GLU A 36 -0.09 10.11 -13.69
N ALA A 37 -1.18 10.44 -12.99
CA ALA A 37 -1.34 10.01 -11.60
C ALA A 37 -1.40 8.47 -11.50
N TRP A 38 -0.69 7.93 -10.53
CA TRP A 38 -0.78 6.53 -10.19
C TRP A 38 -0.91 6.33 -8.67
N THR A 39 -1.84 5.48 -8.28
CA THR A 39 -2.14 5.23 -6.87
C THR A 39 -2.08 3.74 -6.57
N PRO A 40 -1.31 3.29 -5.56
CA PRO A 40 -1.31 1.89 -5.13
C PRO A 40 -2.63 1.57 -4.43
N ILE A 41 -3.46 0.78 -5.09
CA ILE A 41 -4.63 0.11 -4.52
C ILE A 41 -4.29 -1.37 -4.52
N GLY A 42 -4.25 -2.00 -3.36
CA GLY A 42 -3.79 -3.38 -3.30
C GLY A 42 -3.97 -4.08 -1.96
N HIS A 43 -3.20 -5.12 -1.81
CA HIS A 43 -3.14 -5.95 -0.61
C HIS A 43 -1.84 -6.75 -0.61
N ASN A 44 -1.53 -7.37 0.52
CA ASN A 44 -0.47 -8.36 0.61
C ASN A 44 -0.95 -9.71 0.09
N ASP A 45 -0.06 -10.44 -0.58
CA ASP A 45 -0.29 -11.80 -1.02
C ASP A 45 0.96 -12.65 -0.76
N ALA A 46 0.86 -13.95 -0.92
CA ALA A 46 1.99 -14.85 -0.80
C ALA A 46 1.89 -16.00 -1.81
N LEU A 47 3.06 -16.41 -2.30
CA LEU A 47 3.18 -17.48 -3.32
C LEU A 47 2.57 -18.82 -2.89
N THR A 48 2.33 -18.99 -1.59
CA THR A 48 1.76 -20.21 -1.01
C THR A 48 0.27 -20.13 -0.75
N TRP A 49 -0.32 -18.94 -0.93
CA TRP A 49 -1.75 -18.73 -0.72
C TRP A 49 -2.56 -19.15 -1.95
N PRO A 50 -3.85 -19.41 -1.79
CA PRO A 50 -4.66 -20.06 -2.84
C PRO A 50 -4.58 -19.39 -4.20
N GLU A 51 -4.58 -18.05 -4.23
CA GLU A 51 -4.68 -17.25 -5.44
C GLU A 51 -3.42 -17.30 -6.31
N LEU A 52 -2.23 -17.44 -5.71
CA LEU A 52 -0.95 -17.55 -6.43
C LEU A 52 -0.34 -18.95 -6.45
N ALA A 53 -0.86 -19.88 -5.67
CA ALA A 53 -0.31 -21.23 -5.53
C ALA A 53 -0.24 -22.02 -6.86
N GLY A 54 -1.05 -21.66 -7.85
CA GLY A 54 -1.04 -22.23 -9.19
C GLY A 54 0.28 -22.04 -9.95
N LEU A 55 1.08 -21.02 -9.62
CA LEU A 55 2.39 -20.78 -10.21
C LEU A 55 3.40 -21.87 -9.81
N PHE A 56 3.25 -22.47 -8.64
CA PHE A 56 4.19 -23.46 -8.18
C PHE A 56 4.21 -24.69 -9.08
N ARG A 57 5.37 -24.95 -9.72
CA ARG A 57 5.56 -25.98 -10.75
C ARG A 57 4.57 -25.85 -11.92
N ARG A 58 4.12 -24.62 -12.21
CA ARG A 58 3.17 -24.29 -13.30
C ARG A 58 1.91 -25.15 -13.29
N ARG A 59 1.36 -25.46 -12.11
CA ARG A 59 0.18 -26.31 -11.99
C ARG A 59 -1.05 -25.71 -12.65
N ASP A 60 -1.23 -24.40 -12.52
CA ASP A 60 -2.34 -23.66 -13.11
C ASP A 60 -1.99 -22.18 -13.27
N VAL A 61 -1.13 -21.87 -14.22
CA VAL A 61 -0.75 -20.49 -14.56
C VAL A 61 -1.95 -19.70 -15.10
N GLY A 62 -2.87 -20.42 -15.80
CA GLY A 62 -4.09 -19.81 -16.34
C GLY A 62 -5.01 -19.28 -15.26
N ALA A 63 -5.22 -20.02 -14.16
CA ALA A 63 -6.01 -19.55 -13.03
C ALA A 63 -5.38 -18.30 -12.39
N VAL A 64 -4.06 -18.26 -12.22
CA VAL A 64 -3.38 -17.08 -11.67
C VAL A 64 -3.53 -15.87 -12.61
N ARG A 65 -3.42 -16.06 -13.91
CA ARG A 65 -3.70 -15.00 -14.91
C ARG A 65 -5.12 -14.45 -14.75
N GLN A 66 -6.12 -15.32 -14.65
CA GLN A 66 -7.52 -14.91 -14.47
C GLN A 66 -7.71 -14.16 -13.13
N HIS A 67 -7.04 -14.61 -12.05
CA HIS A 67 -7.04 -13.89 -10.78
C HIS A 67 -6.48 -12.47 -10.92
N LEU A 68 -5.31 -12.30 -11.54
CA LEU A 68 -4.73 -10.96 -11.75
C LEU A 68 -5.63 -10.06 -12.60
N LEU A 69 -6.27 -10.60 -13.65
CA LEU A 69 -7.28 -9.86 -14.43
C LEU A 69 -8.49 -9.46 -13.57
N HIS A 70 -8.95 -10.36 -12.70
CA HIS A 70 -10.04 -10.07 -11.76
C HIS A 70 -9.65 -8.93 -10.79
N LEU A 71 -8.42 -8.93 -10.27
CA LEU A 71 -7.91 -7.83 -9.44
C LEU A 71 -7.93 -6.49 -10.21
N ARG A 72 -7.44 -6.48 -11.45
CA ARG A 72 -7.46 -5.29 -12.31
C ARG A 72 -8.87 -4.77 -12.55
N ALA A 73 -9.82 -5.66 -12.81
CA ALA A 73 -11.23 -5.31 -12.99
C ALA A 73 -11.86 -4.66 -11.72
N HIS A 74 -11.27 -4.90 -10.55
CA HIS A 74 -11.66 -4.27 -9.28
C HIS A 74 -10.78 -3.07 -8.91
N GLY A 75 -10.02 -2.50 -9.84
CA GLY A 75 -9.22 -1.30 -9.61
C GLY A 75 -7.91 -1.55 -8.83
N VAL A 76 -7.55 -2.80 -8.57
CA VAL A 76 -6.27 -3.12 -7.94
C VAL A 76 -5.14 -2.81 -8.91
N THR A 77 -4.17 -2.04 -8.45
CA THR A 77 -3.00 -1.62 -9.24
C THR A 77 -1.72 -2.29 -8.80
N CYS A 78 -1.66 -2.75 -7.55
CA CYS A 78 -0.44 -3.27 -6.95
C CYS A 78 -0.73 -4.39 -5.96
N ILE A 79 0.16 -5.40 -5.90
CA ILE A 79 0.20 -6.39 -4.82
C ILE A 79 1.58 -6.36 -4.14
N ARG A 80 1.60 -6.52 -2.81
CA ARG A 80 2.85 -6.62 -2.06
C ARG A 80 3.18 -8.08 -1.81
N LEU A 81 4.41 -8.45 -2.12
CA LEU A 81 4.91 -9.82 -2.01
C LEU A 81 6.31 -9.85 -1.41
N MET A 82 6.64 -10.99 -0.84
CA MET A 82 7.98 -11.34 -0.37
C MET A 82 8.61 -12.34 -1.33
N LEU A 83 9.90 -12.14 -1.71
CA LEU A 83 10.61 -13.08 -2.62
C LEU A 83 10.63 -14.51 -2.11
N GLU A 84 10.47 -14.68 -0.81
CA GLU A 84 10.23 -15.97 -0.18
C GLU A 84 9.18 -15.81 0.92
N TYR A 85 8.50 -16.88 1.26
CA TYR A 85 7.58 -16.92 2.39
C TYR A 85 8.07 -17.97 3.39
N ALA A 86 8.84 -17.51 4.37
CA ALA A 86 9.59 -18.36 5.30
C ALA A 86 8.70 -19.16 6.27
N GLN A 87 7.39 -18.94 6.27
CA GLN A 87 6.42 -19.76 6.99
C GLN A 87 6.43 -21.22 6.50
N VAL A 88 6.67 -21.44 5.20
CA VAL A 88 6.60 -22.77 4.57
C VAL A 88 7.99 -23.27 4.21
N ARG A 89 8.41 -24.39 4.84
CA ARG A 89 9.76 -24.94 4.79
C ARG A 89 10.36 -25.14 3.40
N HIS A 90 9.58 -25.33 2.36
CA HIS A 90 10.04 -25.64 1.02
C HIS A 90 9.79 -24.51 0.01
N ARG A 91 9.64 -23.28 0.49
CA ARG A 91 9.36 -22.10 -0.35
C ARG A 91 10.43 -21.01 -0.20
N TYR A 92 11.66 -21.43 0.12
CA TYR A 92 12.80 -20.52 0.12
C TYR A 92 13.26 -20.23 -1.31
N LEU A 93 13.62 -18.97 -1.57
CA LEU A 93 14.23 -18.57 -2.83
C LEU A 93 15.61 -19.22 -3.02
N GLU A 94 16.36 -19.37 -1.94
CA GLU A 94 17.68 -19.97 -1.90
C GLU A 94 17.71 -21.18 -0.97
N ARG A 95 18.41 -22.26 -1.41
CA ARG A 95 18.63 -23.41 -0.54
C ARG A 95 19.74 -24.32 -1.09
N PRO A 96 20.94 -24.40 -0.40
CA PRO A 96 21.39 -23.54 0.71
C PRO A 96 21.52 -22.07 0.30
N ALA A 97 21.90 -21.20 1.26
CA ALA A 97 22.17 -19.78 0.95
C ALA A 97 23.15 -19.64 -0.21
N GLY A 98 22.87 -18.75 -1.16
CA GLY A 98 23.64 -18.57 -2.39
C GLY A 98 23.29 -19.53 -3.54
N HIS A 99 22.42 -20.52 -3.34
CA HIS A 99 21.95 -21.43 -4.38
C HIS A 99 20.46 -21.19 -4.63
N PHE A 100 20.14 -20.47 -5.69
CA PHE A 100 18.77 -20.13 -6.06
C PHE A 100 18.03 -21.37 -6.58
N VAL A 101 16.85 -21.61 -6.00
CA VAL A 101 16.03 -22.80 -6.30
C VAL A 101 15.34 -22.61 -7.66
N PRO A 102 15.66 -23.41 -8.69
CA PRO A 102 15.15 -23.17 -10.04
C PRO A 102 13.63 -23.10 -10.14
N ALA A 103 12.90 -23.91 -9.37
CA ALA A 103 11.44 -23.90 -9.34
C ALA A 103 10.86 -22.62 -8.72
N MET A 104 11.58 -21.97 -7.78
CA MET A 104 11.18 -20.70 -7.20
C MET A 104 11.51 -19.55 -8.15
N VAL A 105 12.68 -19.60 -8.81
CA VAL A 105 13.05 -18.63 -9.85
C VAL A 105 12.04 -18.64 -10.98
N GLN A 106 11.67 -19.84 -11.51
CA GLN A 106 10.68 -19.98 -12.57
C GLN A 106 9.31 -19.42 -12.17
N LEU A 107 8.89 -19.62 -10.92
CA LEU A 107 7.63 -19.08 -10.42
C LEU A 107 7.62 -17.55 -10.46
N TRP A 108 8.72 -16.92 -10.06
CA TRP A 108 8.88 -15.47 -10.14
C TRP A 108 8.93 -14.96 -11.58
N ASP A 109 9.62 -15.68 -12.48
CA ASP A 109 9.63 -15.34 -13.93
C ASP A 109 8.21 -15.34 -14.48
N ASP A 110 7.43 -16.37 -14.17
CA ASP A 110 6.04 -16.49 -14.60
C ASP A 110 5.17 -15.36 -14.02
N LEU A 111 5.35 -15.02 -12.73
CA LEU A 111 4.60 -13.95 -12.10
C LEU A 111 4.92 -12.57 -12.71
N PHE A 112 6.21 -12.26 -12.92
CA PHE A 112 6.59 -11.00 -13.57
C PHE A 112 6.03 -10.89 -14.98
N ALA A 113 6.11 -11.96 -15.78
CA ALA A 113 5.55 -11.99 -17.12
C ALA A 113 4.02 -11.76 -17.11
N LEU A 114 3.30 -12.41 -16.19
CA LEU A 114 1.87 -12.20 -16.02
C LEU A 114 1.54 -10.76 -15.57
N CYS A 115 2.32 -10.21 -14.64
CA CYS A 115 2.12 -8.84 -14.17
C CYS A 115 2.33 -7.82 -15.30
N GLU A 116 3.35 -7.99 -16.13
CA GLU A 116 3.55 -7.17 -17.33
C GLU A 116 2.39 -7.30 -18.32
N GLU A 117 1.95 -8.54 -18.58
CA GLU A 117 0.84 -8.81 -19.49
C GLU A 117 -0.47 -8.15 -19.05
N VAL A 118 -0.81 -8.23 -17.76
CA VAL A 118 -2.09 -7.73 -17.26
C VAL A 118 -2.05 -6.29 -16.75
N GLY A 119 -0.87 -5.68 -16.65
CA GLY A 119 -0.70 -4.33 -16.11
C GLY A 119 -0.77 -4.26 -14.58
N MET A 120 -0.32 -5.29 -13.87
CA MET A 120 -0.24 -5.32 -12.40
C MET A 120 1.16 -4.93 -11.94
N TYR A 121 1.24 -4.13 -10.86
CA TYR A 121 2.50 -3.79 -10.24
C TYR A 121 2.79 -4.61 -8.99
N LEU A 122 4.08 -4.72 -8.65
CA LEU A 122 4.59 -5.46 -7.50
C LEU A 122 5.35 -4.51 -6.56
N LEU A 123 4.97 -4.48 -5.28
CA LEU A 123 5.82 -3.99 -4.20
C LEU A 123 6.52 -5.21 -3.61
N LEU A 124 7.84 -5.28 -3.74
CA LEU A 124 8.59 -6.49 -3.49
C LEU A 124 9.55 -6.32 -2.31
N THR A 125 9.44 -7.19 -1.30
CA THR A 125 10.43 -7.26 -0.23
C THR A 125 11.32 -8.49 -0.40
N PRO A 126 12.66 -8.33 -0.27
CA PRO A 126 13.60 -9.45 -0.49
C PRO A 126 13.51 -10.55 0.56
N PHE A 127 13.05 -10.21 1.79
CA PHE A 127 13.01 -11.12 2.92
C PHE A 127 11.71 -11.03 3.69
N ASP A 128 11.12 -12.17 3.99
CA ASP A 128 10.07 -12.32 4.99
C ASP A 128 10.70 -12.37 6.40
N THR A 129 11.03 -11.21 6.95
CA THR A 129 11.76 -11.12 8.20
C THR A 129 10.98 -11.65 9.40
N PHE A 130 9.63 -11.52 9.39
CA PHE A 130 8.80 -12.00 10.49
C PHE A 130 8.85 -13.54 10.63
N PHE A 131 8.55 -14.28 9.56
CA PHE A 131 8.63 -15.74 9.62
C PHE A 131 10.06 -16.27 9.58
N MET A 132 10.99 -15.55 8.97
CA MET A 132 12.41 -15.82 9.05
C MET A 132 12.89 -15.76 10.52
N TRP A 133 12.45 -14.77 11.30
CA TRP A 133 12.74 -14.67 12.73
C TRP A 133 12.16 -15.84 13.52
N ARG A 134 10.88 -16.15 13.32
CA ARG A 134 10.18 -17.25 14.01
C ARG A 134 10.77 -18.63 13.70
N HIS A 135 11.21 -18.81 12.45
CA HIS A 135 11.70 -20.10 11.95
C HIS A 135 13.19 -20.11 11.63
N TRP A 136 13.96 -19.24 12.30
CA TRP A 136 15.38 -19.11 12.08
C TRP A 136 16.15 -20.43 12.13
N HIS A 137 15.80 -21.33 13.04
CA HIS A 137 16.42 -22.65 13.19
C HIS A 137 16.42 -23.50 11.91
N ARG A 138 15.51 -23.25 11.00
CA ARG A 138 15.40 -23.97 9.71
C ARG A 138 15.70 -23.12 8.48
N HIS A 139 15.93 -21.81 8.68
CA HIS A 139 16.16 -20.89 7.57
C HIS A 139 17.51 -21.15 6.89
N PRO A 140 17.60 -21.11 5.53
CA PRO A 140 18.87 -21.36 4.82
C PRO A 140 20.01 -20.42 5.20
N TYR A 141 19.70 -19.22 5.68
CA TYR A 141 20.72 -18.24 6.11
C TYR A 141 21.25 -18.48 7.52
N ASN A 142 20.69 -19.41 8.28
CA ASN A 142 21.24 -19.82 9.56
C ASN A 142 22.51 -20.66 9.35
N GLN A 143 23.56 -20.34 10.08
CA GLN A 143 24.84 -21.06 10.02
C GLN A 143 24.69 -22.57 10.27
N ALA A 144 23.78 -22.98 11.15
CA ALA A 144 23.48 -24.39 11.38
C ALA A 144 22.96 -25.13 10.12
N ASN A 145 22.49 -24.41 9.11
CA ASN A 145 22.02 -24.92 7.82
C ASN A 145 22.98 -24.58 6.66
N GLY A 146 24.22 -24.19 6.98
CA GLY A 146 25.24 -23.77 6.00
C GLY A 146 25.09 -22.30 5.55
N GLY A 147 24.33 -21.49 6.25
CA GLY A 147 24.13 -20.08 5.96
C GLY A 147 25.18 -19.15 6.58
N PRO A 148 25.06 -17.84 6.34
CA PRO A 148 26.11 -16.87 6.70
C PRO A 148 26.05 -16.38 8.15
N CYS A 149 24.94 -16.57 8.89
CA CYS A 149 24.71 -15.91 10.18
C CYS A 149 24.31 -16.91 11.27
N ALA A 150 24.97 -16.87 12.41
CA ALA A 150 24.67 -17.76 13.54
C ALA A 150 23.44 -17.28 14.33
N ASP A 151 23.34 -15.99 14.58
CA ASP A 151 22.31 -15.40 15.43
C ASP A 151 21.42 -14.44 14.63
N ARG A 152 20.10 -14.65 14.69
CA ARG A 152 19.11 -13.75 14.08
C ARG A 152 19.19 -12.31 14.58
N ARG A 153 19.72 -12.08 15.76
CA ARG A 153 19.96 -10.74 16.33
C ARG A 153 21.13 -10.01 15.68
N GLN A 154 21.84 -10.62 14.73
CA GLN A 154 22.98 -10.04 14.05
C GLN A 154 22.76 -9.84 12.55
N TRP A 155 21.54 -9.87 12.05
CA TRP A 155 21.28 -9.75 10.62
C TRP A 155 21.80 -8.45 10.02
N LEU A 156 21.69 -7.34 10.74
CA LEU A 156 22.15 -6.04 10.25
C LEU A 156 23.66 -5.81 10.50
N THR A 157 24.28 -6.55 11.42
CA THR A 157 25.68 -6.33 11.84
C THR A 157 26.64 -7.39 11.34
N CYS A 158 26.18 -8.60 11.06
CA CYS A 158 27.01 -9.69 10.52
C CYS A 158 27.44 -9.41 9.08
N GLY A 159 28.75 -9.23 8.83
CA GLY A 159 29.29 -8.94 7.50
C GLY A 159 28.93 -10.00 6.45
N ALA A 160 29.06 -11.30 6.79
CA ALA A 160 28.69 -12.40 5.88
C ALA A 160 27.19 -12.40 5.54
N MET A 161 26.34 -12.00 6.51
CA MET A 161 24.89 -11.84 6.26
C MET A 161 24.62 -10.69 5.28
N ARG A 162 25.25 -9.54 5.47
CA ARG A 162 25.11 -8.40 4.55
C ARG A 162 25.59 -8.72 3.14
N ASP A 163 26.69 -9.49 3.02
CA ASP A 163 27.15 -9.99 1.73
C ASP A 163 26.14 -10.93 1.06
N ALA A 164 25.49 -11.79 1.83
CA ALA A 164 24.46 -12.68 1.32
C ALA A 164 23.19 -11.89 0.87
N ILE A 165 22.80 -10.87 1.64
CA ILE A 165 21.71 -9.94 1.27
C ILE A 165 22.04 -9.27 -0.06
N ARG A 166 23.25 -8.70 -0.22
CA ARG A 166 23.68 -8.08 -1.47
C ARG A 166 23.68 -9.06 -2.65
N ARG A 167 24.12 -10.31 -2.46
CA ARG A 167 24.06 -11.34 -3.51
C ARG A 167 22.62 -11.65 -3.94
N ARG A 168 21.68 -11.74 -2.98
CA ARG A 168 20.25 -11.93 -3.30
C ARG A 168 19.71 -10.75 -4.10
N LEU A 169 19.98 -9.54 -3.68
CA LEU A 169 19.57 -8.33 -4.38
C LEU A 169 20.19 -8.24 -5.77
N ASP A 170 21.49 -8.55 -5.93
CA ASP A 170 22.14 -8.59 -7.24
C ASP A 170 21.48 -9.61 -8.18
N PHE A 171 21.18 -10.81 -7.68
CA PHE A 171 20.47 -11.82 -8.45
C PHE A 171 19.07 -11.34 -8.88
N ALA A 172 18.28 -10.83 -7.93
CA ALA A 172 16.93 -10.37 -8.21
C ALA A 172 16.93 -9.19 -9.21
N THR A 173 17.86 -8.25 -9.05
CA THR A 173 18.02 -7.11 -9.97
C THR A 173 18.41 -7.57 -11.37
N ARG A 174 19.36 -8.49 -11.51
CA ARG A 174 19.71 -9.06 -12.83
C ARG A 174 18.54 -9.76 -13.50
N ARG A 175 17.70 -10.43 -12.72
CA ARG A 175 16.62 -11.25 -13.25
C ARG A 175 15.35 -10.46 -13.52
N TRP A 176 14.94 -9.60 -12.60
CA TRP A 176 13.64 -8.93 -12.61
C TRP A 176 13.73 -7.40 -12.58
N GLY A 177 14.89 -6.82 -12.30
CA GLY A 177 15.08 -5.37 -12.18
C GLY A 177 14.92 -4.59 -13.48
N GLY A 178 14.82 -5.25 -14.64
CA GLY A 178 14.45 -4.62 -15.91
C GLY A 178 12.94 -4.49 -16.13
N SER A 179 12.12 -5.12 -15.27
CA SER A 179 10.67 -5.18 -15.43
C SER A 179 9.99 -3.91 -14.90
N PRO A 180 9.18 -3.21 -15.70
CA PRO A 180 8.38 -2.09 -15.21
C PRO A 180 7.25 -2.51 -14.26
N ALA A 181 6.92 -3.81 -14.19
CA ALA A 181 5.96 -4.33 -13.23
C ALA A 181 6.45 -4.24 -11.79
N LEU A 182 7.76 -4.15 -11.56
CA LEU A 182 8.29 -3.84 -10.24
C LEU A 182 8.02 -2.37 -9.92
N PHE A 183 7.09 -2.11 -8.99
CA PHE A 183 6.79 -0.76 -8.54
C PHE A 183 7.91 -0.21 -7.67
N ALA A 184 8.28 -0.99 -6.65
CA ALA A 184 9.28 -0.57 -5.67
C ALA A 184 9.87 -1.77 -4.91
N TRP A 185 11.03 -1.54 -4.33
CA TRP A 185 11.63 -2.40 -3.33
C TRP A 185 11.30 -1.89 -1.92
N ASP A 186 10.70 -2.75 -1.09
CA ASP A 186 10.73 -2.63 0.36
C ASP A 186 11.98 -3.36 0.84
N LEU A 187 13.09 -2.64 0.97
CA LEU A 187 14.44 -3.19 1.15
C LEU A 187 14.56 -4.16 2.31
N TRP A 188 13.74 -3.96 3.35
CA TRP A 188 13.72 -4.80 4.55
C TRP A 188 12.34 -4.75 5.19
N ASN A 189 11.66 -5.89 5.24
CA ASN A 189 10.37 -5.99 5.91
C ASN A 189 10.52 -5.77 7.41
N GLU A 190 9.73 -4.86 7.98
CA GLU A 190 9.68 -4.58 9.41
C GLU A 190 11.07 -4.42 10.04
N LEU A 191 11.77 -3.38 9.62
CA LEU A 191 13.06 -3.02 10.19
C LEU A 191 12.94 -2.87 11.71
N HIS A 192 13.80 -3.59 12.46
CA HIS A 192 13.70 -3.65 13.92
C HIS A 192 15.09 -3.66 14.57
N PRO A 193 15.30 -2.93 15.70
CA PRO A 193 16.58 -2.94 16.42
C PRO A 193 17.03 -4.34 16.86
N ALA A 194 16.10 -5.24 17.18
CA ALA A 194 16.42 -6.62 17.54
C ALA A 194 17.22 -7.37 16.47
N HIS A 195 17.15 -6.95 15.21
CA HIS A 195 18.00 -7.50 14.13
C HIS A 195 19.47 -7.06 14.23
N ALA A 196 19.78 -6.13 15.14
CA ALA A 196 21.11 -5.59 15.45
C ALA A 196 21.40 -5.62 16.95
N GLN A 197 20.97 -6.66 17.67
CA GLN A 197 21.18 -6.82 19.12
C GLN A 197 20.58 -5.67 19.95
N ASP A 198 19.42 -5.16 19.53
CA ASP A 198 18.69 -4.03 20.09
C ASP A 198 19.37 -2.66 19.92
N ASP A 199 20.38 -2.57 19.03
CA ASP A 199 21.03 -1.30 18.68
C ASP A 199 20.35 -0.62 17.49
N ALA A 200 19.45 0.33 17.76
CA ALA A 200 18.77 1.10 16.74
C ALA A 200 19.71 1.95 15.87
N ALA A 201 20.90 2.31 16.36
CA ALA A 201 21.87 3.09 15.59
C ALA A 201 22.41 2.34 14.38
N CYS A 202 22.33 1.01 14.36
CA CYS A 202 22.70 0.18 13.21
C CYS A 202 21.71 0.25 12.05
N CYS A 203 20.46 0.68 12.27
CA CYS A 203 19.41 0.66 11.26
C CYS A 203 19.68 1.65 10.13
N MET A 204 20.04 2.90 10.44
CA MET A 204 20.29 3.94 9.45
C MET A 204 21.46 3.59 8.50
N PRO A 205 22.68 3.19 8.99
CA PRO A 205 23.76 2.75 8.11
C PRO A 205 23.41 1.52 7.26
N PHE A 206 22.65 0.56 7.80
CA PHE A 206 22.20 -0.61 7.07
C PHE A 206 21.31 -0.24 5.89
N VAL A 207 20.30 0.62 6.09
CA VAL A 207 19.43 1.10 5.02
C VAL A 207 20.23 1.89 3.98
N SER A 208 21.15 2.76 4.41
CA SER A 208 22.03 3.53 3.52
C SER A 208 22.84 2.61 2.60
N GLU A 209 23.46 1.57 3.17
CA GLU A 209 24.26 0.60 2.41
C GLU A 209 23.43 -0.16 1.37
N LEU A 210 22.27 -0.70 1.79
CA LEU A 210 21.43 -1.47 0.88
C LEU A 210 20.83 -0.60 -0.23
N SER A 211 20.34 0.59 0.12
CA SER A 211 19.76 1.52 -0.82
C SER A 211 20.80 1.95 -1.88
N ALA A 212 21.99 2.36 -1.44
CA ALA A 212 23.08 2.76 -2.35
C ALA A 212 23.51 1.60 -3.26
N PHE A 213 23.69 0.42 -2.70
CA PHE A 213 24.08 -0.78 -3.46
C PHE A 213 23.05 -1.10 -4.54
N LEU A 214 21.78 -1.22 -4.17
CA LEU A 214 20.73 -1.63 -5.09
C LEU A 214 20.52 -0.59 -6.20
N ARG A 215 20.47 0.71 -5.83
CA ARG A 215 20.31 1.80 -6.81
C ARG A 215 21.45 1.83 -7.82
N ALA A 216 22.69 1.73 -7.35
CA ALA A 216 23.86 1.68 -8.24
C ALA A 216 23.80 0.47 -9.17
N ARG A 217 23.35 -0.67 -8.64
CA ARG A 217 23.28 -1.92 -9.40
C ARG A 217 22.19 -1.88 -10.47
N GLU A 218 21.01 -1.37 -10.16
CA GLU A 218 19.92 -1.20 -11.13
C GLU A 218 20.29 -0.22 -12.23
N VAL A 219 20.87 0.94 -11.87
CA VAL A 219 21.33 1.93 -12.86
C VAL A 219 22.40 1.32 -13.78
N GLN A 220 23.35 0.56 -13.23
CA GLN A 220 24.38 -0.12 -14.01
C GLN A 220 23.81 -1.14 -15.01
N LEU A 221 22.80 -1.90 -14.62
CA LEU A 221 22.24 -2.99 -15.42
C LEU A 221 21.15 -2.51 -16.38
N HIS A 222 20.33 -1.55 -15.96
CA HIS A 222 19.08 -1.17 -16.63
C HIS A 222 18.98 0.32 -16.98
N GLY A 223 20.01 1.14 -16.64
CA GLY A 223 20.03 2.58 -16.91
C GLY A 223 19.13 3.41 -16.00
N ARG A 224 18.41 2.76 -15.07
CA ARG A 224 17.47 3.37 -14.11
C ARG A 224 17.29 2.50 -12.88
N ALA A 225 16.73 3.07 -11.81
CA ALA A 225 16.41 2.32 -10.60
C ALA A 225 14.92 2.45 -10.26
N HIS A 226 14.38 1.40 -9.61
CA HIS A 226 13.05 1.40 -9.02
C HIS A 226 13.02 2.24 -7.75
N LEU A 227 11.81 2.59 -7.33
CA LEU A 227 11.58 3.25 -6.05
C LEU A 227 11.98 2.33 -4.89
N GLN A 228 12.42 2.94 -3.80
CA GLN A 228 12.89 2.22 -2.62
C GLN A 228 12.21 2.75 -1.36
N THR A 229 11.85 1.83 -0.49
CA THR A 229 11.37 2.09 0.87
C THR A 229 11.93 1.06 1.83
N VAL A 230 11.65 1.23 3.11
CA VAL A 230 11.80 0.24 4.16
C VAL A 230 10.58 0.35 5.07
N SER A 231 10.02 -0.78 5.47
CA SER A 231 8.85 -0.79 6.34
C SER A 231 9.22 -0.99 7.81
N VAL A 232 8.31 -0.57 8.71
CA VAL A 232 8.43 -0.76 10.15
C VAL A 232 7.07 -1.18 10.73
N PHE A 233 7.10 -2.07 11.72
CA PHE A 233 5.91 -2.39 12.51
C PHE A 233 5.52 -1.17 13.37
N GLY A 234 4.33 -0.60 13.15
CA GLY A 234 3.91 0.68 13.72
C GLY A 234 4.12 0.81 15.23
N PRO A 235 3.74 -0.18 16.06
CA PRO A 235 3.98 -0.13 17.50
C PRO A 235 5.45 -0.02 17.92
N GLU A 236 6.39 -0.40 17.07
CA GLU A 236 7.82 -0.24 17.37
C GLU A 236 8.26 1.22 17.37
N LEU A 237 7.59 2.08 16.60
CA LEU A 237 7.87 3.52 16.60
C LEU A 237 7.58 4.20 17.95
N GLU A 238 6.57 3.71 18.67
CA GLU A 238 6.25 4.20 20.02
C GLU A 238 7.31 3.75 21.04
N ARG A 239 7.87 2.54 20.88
CA ARG A 239 8.90 1.98 21.75
C ARG A 239 10.29 2.54 21.47
N THR A 240 10.60 2.72 20.19
CA THR A 240 11.92 3.12 19.70
C THR A 240 11.79 4.27 18.70
N PRO A 241 11.57 5.53 19.17
CA PRO A 241 11.40 6.69 18.29
C PRO A 241 12.56 6.94 17.32
N ALA A 242 13.76 6.45 17.63
CA ALA A 242 14.92 6.50 16.73
C ALA A 242 14.68 5.81 15.39
N MET A 243 13.72 4.89 15.30
CA MET A 243 13.31 4.22 14.07
C MET A 243 12.62 5.15 13.07
N CYS A 244 12.17 6.33 13.50
CA CYS A 244 11.61 7.33 12.58
C CYS A 244 12.64 7.81 11.54
N GLU A 245 13.92 7.94 11.91
CA GLU A 245 14.96 8.43 11.00
C GLU A 245 15.20 7.48 9.81
N PRO A 246 15.49 6.18 10.00
CA PRO A 246 15.72 5.27 8.89
C PRO A 246 14.49 4.98 8.03
N VAL A 247 13.27 5.20 8.53
CA VAL A 247 12.03 4.86 7.83
C VAL A 247 11.41 6.08 7.15
N PHE A 248 11.16 7.17 7.89
CA PHE A 248 10.41 8.32 7.37
C PHE A 248 11.29 9.40 6.78
N ARG A 249 12.56 9.50 7.20
CA ARG A 249 13.44 10.63 6.88
C ARG A 249 14.69 10.26 6.12
N HIS A 250 14.89 8.96 5.83
CA HIS A 250 16.08 8.52 5.13
C HIS A 250 16.18 9.20 3.75
N PRO A 251 17.32 9.88 3.44
CA PRO A 251 17.42 10.74 2.24
C PRO A 251 17.41 9.95 0.93
N THR A 252 17.75 8.67 0.94
CA THR A 252 17.81 7.84 -0.27
C THR A 252 16.53 7.03 -0.52
N LEU A 253 15.59 7.02 0.43
CA LEU A 253 14.29 6.37 0.23
C LEU A 253 13.32 7.32 -0.49
N ASP A 254 12.60 6.78 -1.45
CA ASP A 254 11.71 7.55 -2.31
C ASP A 254 10.34 7.81 -1.66
N PHE A 255 9.91 6.93 -0.77
CA PHE A 255 8.69 7.08 0.02
C PHE A 255 8.83 6.42 1.40
N ALA A 256 7.99 6.84 2.33
CA ALA A 256 7.93 6.25 3.66
C ALA A 256 6.87 5.15 3.72
N SER A 257 7.19 4.07 4.45
CA SER A 257 6.30 2.93 4.63
C SER A 257 6.19 2.55 6.10
N THR A 258 4.96 2.27 6.53
CA THR A 258 4.71 1.75 7.87
C THR A 258 3.66 0.65 7.80
N HIS A 259 3.67 -0.27 8.77
CA HIS A 259 2.61 -1.24 8.98
C HIS A 259 1.69 -0.71 10.06
N LEU A 260 0.46 -0.36 9.68
CA LEU A 260 -0.50 0.23 10.61
C LEU A 260 -1.15 -0.87 11.46
N TYR A 261 -0.50 -1.15 12.58
CA TYR A 261 -1.04 -1.96 13.67
C TYR A 261 -1.20 -1.07 14.91
N ALA A 262 -2.23 -1.33 15.71
CA ALA A 262 -2.43 -0.67 16.98
C ALA A 262 -3.19 -1.64 17.89
N PHE A 263 -2.50 -2.15 18.90
CA PHE A 263 -3.04 -3.18 19.80
C PHE A 263 -4.42 -2.82 20.32
N GLY A 264 -5.35 -3.77 20.20
CA GLY A 264 -6.73 -3.64 20.65
C GLY A 264 -7.67 -2.89 19.69
N SER A 265 -7.20 -1.97 18.85
CA SER A 265 -8.06 -1.26 17.89
C SER A 265 -7.97 -1.86 16.48
N ILE A 266 -6.78 -2.08 15.96
CA ILE A 266 -6.58 -2.66 14.61
C ILE A 266 -6.37 -4.16 14.67
N ASP A 267 -5.63 -4.64 15.67
CA ASP A 267 -5.19 -6.05 15.76
C ASP A 267 -6.30 -6.99 16.27
N ASP A 268 -7.22 -6.49 17.11
CA ASP A 268 -8.37 -7.22 17.63
C ASP A 268 -9.60 -6.29 17.69
N PRO A 269 -10.16 -5.90 16.53
CA PRO A 269 -11.21 -4.90 16.47
C PRO A 269 -12.52 -5.40 17.04
N ARG A 270 -13.17 -4.57 17.87
CA ARG A 270 -14.50 -4.81 18.46
C ARG A 270 -15.61 -4.12 17.68
N ASP A 271 -15.26 -3.09 16.93
CA ASP A 271 -16.12 -2.36 16.02
C ASP A 271 -15.32 -1.91 14.80
N THR A 272 -15.99 -1.34 13.81
CA THR A 272 -15.38 -0.89 12.56
C THR A 272 -14.98 0.60 12.59
N VAL A 273 -15.28 1.32 13.66
CA VAL A 273 -14.98 2.74 13.84
C VAL A 273 -13.62 2.95 14.51
N ALA A 274 -13.34 2.22 15.61
CA ALA A 274 -12.08 2.36 16.34
C ALA A 274 -10.83 2.12 15.47
N PRO A 275 -10.80 1.12 14.56
CA PRO A 275 -9.70 0.97 13.61
C PRO A 275 -9.51 2.18 12.69
N ALA A 276 -10.59 2.74 12.16
CA ALA A 276 -10.52 3.92 11.31
C ALA A 276 -9.92 5.13 12.06
N LEU A 277 -10.37 5.38 13.29
CA LEU A 277 -9.83 6.45 14.14
C LEU A 277 -8.34 6.23 14.43
N ALA A 278 -7.93 4.98 14.68
CA ALA A 278 -6.54 4.63 14.88
C ALA A 278 -5.70 4.90 13.62
N VAL A 279 -6.18 4.51 12.43
CA VAL A 279 -5.51 4.81 11.15
C VAL A 279 -5.37 6.30 10.93
N GLY A 280 -6.44 7.08 11.13
CA GLY A 280 -6.39 8.54 10.97
C GLY A 280 -5.34 9.19 11.88
N ARG A 281 -5.22 8.72 13.13
CA ARG A 281 -4.20 9.19 14.09
C ARG A 281 -2.79 8.78 13.62
N LEU A 282 -2.59 7.51 13.28
CA LEU A 282 -1.29 6.98 12.89
C LEU A 282 -0.80 7.59 11.56
N MET A 283 -1.71 7.81 10.60
CA MET A 283 -1.37 8.49 9.35
C MET A 283 -0.95 9.93 9.58
N ARG A 284 -1.67 10.68 10.42
CA ARG A 284 -1.27 12.05 10.78
C ARG A 284 0.13 12.06 11.39
N GLU A 285 0.42 11.14 12.31
CA GLU A 285 1.74 11.01 12.91
C GLU A 285 2.82 10.65 11.89
N ALA A 286 2.56 9.68 11.02
CA ALA A 286 3.49 9.28 9.96
C ALA A 286 3.81 10.44 9.01
N LEU A 287 2.81 11.23 8.61
CA LEU A 287 2.99 12.41 7.78
C LEU A 287 3.82 13.50 8.49
N HIS A 288 3.60 13.68 9.80
CA HIS A 288 4.41 14.61 10.62
C HIS A 288 5.87 14.12 10.72
N GLN A 289 6.08 12.81 10.88
CA GLN A 289 7.42 12.23 10.96
C GLN A 289 8.17 12.31 9.64
N ALA A 290 7.49 12.22 8.50
CA ALA A 290 8.11 12.34 7.18
C ALA A 290 8.73 13.73 6.93
N ARG A 291 8.22 14.78 7.54
CA ARG A 291 8.70 16.18 7.46
C ARG A 291 8.74 16.81 6.06
N ASP A 292 8.45 16.06 5.04
CA ASP A 292 8.44 16.51 3.64
C ASP A 292 7.19 16.01 2.90
N LEU A 293 7.07 16.39 1.64
CA LEU A 293 5.95 15.99 0.78
C LEU A 293 6.24 14.69 0.02
N ARG A 294 7.04 13.75 0.58
CA ARG A 294 7.15 12.42 -0.04
C ARG A 294 5.87 11.60 0.17
N PRO A 295 5.60 10.60 -0.68
CA PRO A 295 4.51 9.67 -0.43
C PRO A 295 4.70 8.93 0.90
N VAL A 296 3.61 8.70 1.62
CA VAL A 296 3.56 7.86 2.83
C VAL A 296 2.50 6.79 2.60
N LEU A 297 2.89 5.53 2.69
CA LEU A 297 2.04 4.39 2.40
C LEU A 297 2.01 3.41 3.57
N ASP A 298 0.83 3.00 3.96
CA ASP A 298 0.65 1.80 4.78
C ASP A 298 0.80 0.57 3.88
N THR A 299 1.88 -0.17 4.06
CA THR A 299 2.15 -1.37 3.25
C THR A 299 1.68 -2.66 3.90
N GLU A 300 1.20 -2.59 5.16
CA GLU A 300 0.59 -3.73 5.83
C GLU A 300 -0.29 -3.29 7.01
N HIS A 301 -1.52 -3.79 7.04
CA HIS A 301 -2.42 -3.67 8.19
C HIS A 301 -3.35 -4.87 8.28
N GLY A 302 -4.05 -4.99 9.40
CA GLY A 302 -5.15 -5.94 9.57
C GLY A 302 -5.19 -6.55 10.96
N PRO A 303 -6.23 -7.35 11.25
CA PRO A 303 -6.30 -8.07 12.51
C PRO A 303 -5.26 -9.17 12.54
N ILE A 304 -4.60 -9.37 13.68
CA ILE A 304 -3.59 -10.44 13.86
C ILE A 304 -4.04 -11.53 14.83
N HIS A 305 -5.28 -11.50 15.31
CA HIS A 305 -5.84 -12.55 16.15
C HIS A 305 -5.81 -13.95 15.51
N ALA A 306 -5.86 -14.02 14.16
CA ALA A 306 -5.73 -15.27 13.41
C ALA A 306 -4.36 -15.97 13.58
N PHE A 307 -3.33 -15.30 14.09
CA PHE A 307 -2.07 -15.94 14.46
C PHE A 307 -2.17 -16.75 15.75
N ILE A 308 -3.10 -16.39 16.63
CA ILE A 308 -3.37 -17.11 17.89
C ILE A 308 -4.19 -18.36 17.57
N ASP A 309 -5.23 -18.22 16.77
CA ASP A 309 -6.05 -19.31 16.26
C ASP A 309 -6.16 -19.23 14.73
N ARG A 310 -5.56 -20.19 14.03
CA ARG A 310 -5.52 -20.24 12.55
C ARG A 310 -6.89 -20.36 11.89
N HIS A 311 -7.91 -20.76 12.65
CA HIS A 311 -9.28 -20.91 12.16
C HIS A 311 -10.16 -19.70 12.47
N GLN A 312 -9.70 -18.82 13.33
CA GLN A 312 -10.44 -17.61 13.67
C GLN A 312 -10.38 -16.63 12.50
N THR A 313 -11.56 -16.22 12.04
CA THR A 313 -11.75 -15.28 10.94
C THR A 313 -12.86 -14.31 11.34
N LEU A 314 -12.67 -13.03 11.13
CA LEU A 314 -13.72 -12.03 11.33
C LEU A 314 -14.95 -12.37 10.47
N PRO A 315 -16.17 -12.15 10.96
CA PRO A 315 -17.38 -12.28 10.15
C PRO A 315 -17.24 -11.46 8.87
N GLU A 316 -17.62 -12.00 7.72
CA GLU A 316 -17.37 -11.40 6.42
C GLU A 316 -17.91 -9.96 6.33
N ALA A 317 -19.15 -9.74 6.73
CA ALA A 317 -19.75 -8.41 6.67
C ALA A 317 -19.08 -7.38 7.60
N PHE A 318 -18.53 -7.82 8.74
CA PHE A 318 -17.73 -6.97 9.62
C PHE A 318 -16.39 -6.65 8.97
N ASP A 319 -15.71 -7.65 8.42
CA ASP A 319 -14.38 -7.50 7.83
C ASP A 319 -14.41 -6.66 6.55
N ASP A 320 -15.49 -6.74 5.75
CA ASP A 320 -15.73 -5.89 4.58
C ASP A 320 -15.83 -4.42 4.97
N GLU A 321 -16.61 -4.10 6.01
CA GLU A 321 -16.77 -2.73 6.49
C GLU A 321 -15.49 -2.22 7.16
N TYR A 322 -14.85 -3.03 8.00
CA TYR A 322 -13.57 -2.75 8.61
C TYR A 322 -12.50 -2.41 7.53
N PHE A 323 -12.37 -3.26 6.49
CA PHE A 323 -11.44 -3.03 5.40
C PHE A 323 -11.72 -1.72 4.66
N ARG A 324 -12.99 -1.45 4.34
CA ARG A 324 -13.41 -0.22 3.68
C ARG A 324 -13.06 1.00 4.52
N HIS A 325 -13.35 0.98 5.81
CA HIS A 325 -13.03 2.07 6.73
C HIS A 325 -11.52 2.34 6.83
N MET A 326 -10.71 1.29 6.89
CA MET A 326 -9.25 1.41 6.90
C MET A 326 -8.74 2.12 5.64
N GLN A 327 -9.23 1.73 4.45
CA GLN A 327 -8.83 2.35 3.18
C GLN A 327 -9.18 3.83 3.11
N TRP A 328 -10.40 4.19 3.50
CA TRP A 328 -10.85 5.58 3.45
C TRP A 328 -10.16 6.45 4.49
N ALA A 329 -9.99 5.95 5.71
CA ALA A 329 -9.24 6.65 6.74
C ALA A 329 -7.79 6.93 6.31
N HIS A 330 -7.13 5.97 5.65
CA HIS A 330 -5.77 6.12 5.14
C HIS A 330 -5.70 7.18 4.03
N LEU A 331 -6.51 7.05 2.97
CA LEU A 331 -6.48 7.96 1.83
C LEU A 331 -6.86 9.39 2.24
N ALA A 332 -7.98 9.57 2.93
CA ALA A 332 -8.48 10.89 3.31
C ALA A 332 -7.56 11.60 4.31
N SER A 333 -6.82 10.87 5.15
CA SER A 333 -5.81 11.45 6.03
C SER A 333 -4.54 11.88 5.30
N GLY A 334 -4.41 11.64 3.99
CA GLY A 334 -3.28 12.05 3.15
C GLY A 334 -2.28 10.94 2.81
N GLY A 335 -2.63 9.68 3.04
CA GLY A 335 -1.86 8.54 2.59
C GLY A 335 -1.83 8.40 1.06
N ALA A 336 -0.76 7.83 0.53
CA ALA A 336 -0.58 7.61 -0.89
C ALA A 336 -1.24 6.30 -1.34
N GLY A 337 -2.57 6.21 -1.22
CA GLY A 337 -3.35 5.03 -1.57
C GLY A 337 -4.33 4.61 -0.47
N GLY A 338 -4.86 3.39 -0.54
CA GLY A 338 -5.83 2.86 0.42
C GLY A 338 -5.22 2.06 1.58
N GLY A 339 -3.89 1.93 1.64
CA GLY A 339 -3.24 0.95 2.50
C GLY A 339 -3.37 -0.48 1.98
N MET A 340 -2.50 -1.37 2.46
CA MET A 340 -2.40 -2.75 1.97
C MET A 340 -2.76 -3.76 3.05
N ARG A 341 -3.95 -4.33 2.96
CA ARG A 341 -4.42 -5.36 3.87
C ARG A 341 -3.51 -6.61 3.84
N TRP A 342 -3.04 -7.07 5.00
CA TRP A 342 -2.61 -8.44 5.18
C TRP A 342 -3.86 -9.32 5.40
N PRO A 343 -4.16 -10.28 4.52
CA PRO A 343 -5.41 -11.04 4.61
C PRO A 343 -5.33 -12.10 5.71
N ASN A 344 -5.40 -11.67 6.96
CA ASN A 344 -5.53 -12.54 8.15
C ASN A 344 -6.93 -13.15 8.19
N ARG A 345 -7.19 -14.00 7.22
CA ARG A 345 -8.43 -14.76 7.05
C ARG A 345 -8.09 -16.21 6.68
N HIS A 346 -9.00 -17.12 6.89
CA HIS A 346 -8.88 -18.49 6.40
C HIS A 346 -9.99 -18.79 5.39
N PRO A 347 -9.65 -19.16 4.12
CA PRO A 347 -8.33 -19.10 3.51
C PRO A 347 -7.84 -17.64 3.35
N HIS A 348 -6.55 -17.42 3.10
CA HIS A 348 -5.98 -16.08 2.92
C HIS A 348 -6.41 -15.44 1.58
N VAL A 349 -7.69 -15.09 1.48
CA VAL A 349 -8.32 -14.53 0.27
C VAL A 349 -9.19 -13.34 0.70
N LEU A 350 -9.14 -12.25 -0.03
CA LEU A 350 -10.02 -11.12 0.22
C LEU A 350 -11.44 -11.43 -0.25
N THR A 351 -12.41 -10.98 0.53
CA THR A 351 -13.83 -11.18 0.26
C THR A 351 -14.31 -10.39 -0.96
N PRO A 352 -15.45 -10.76 -1.55
CA PRO A 352 -16.07 -9.94 -2.59
C PRO A 352 -16.40 -8.51 -2.14
N GLY A 353 -16.74 -8.30 -0.86
CA GLY A 353 -16.99 -6.97 -0.30
C GLY A 353 -15.74 -6.10 -0.26
N MET A 354 -14.59 -6.66 0.14
CA MET A 354 -13.30 -5.97 0.08
C MET A 354 -12.93 -5.60 -1.36
N ARG A 355 -13.20 -6.48 -2.35
CA ARG A 355 -12.98 -6.17 -3.78
C ARG A 355 -13.86 -5.01 -4.25
N ARG A 356 -15.13 -4.97 -3.83
CA ARG A 356 -15.99 -3.81 -4.10
C ARG A 356 -15.46 -2.53 -3.48
N ALA A 357 -14.93 -2.58 -2.26
CA ALA A 357 -14.30 -1.43 -1.60
C ALA A 357 -13.07 -0.93 -2.38
N GLN A 358 -12.22 -1.82 -2.89
CA GLN A 358 -11.09 -1.45 -3.77
C GLN A 358 -11.58 -0.80 -5.06
N ARG A 359 -12.64 -1.33 -5.67
CA ARG A 359 -13.24 -0.74 -6.87
C ARG A 359 -13.79 0.65 -6.59
N ALA A 360 -14.56 0.84 -5.51
CA ALA A 360 -15.09 2.14 -5.13
C ALA A 360 -13.98 3.19 -4.88
N LEU A 361 -12.88 2.78 -4.25
CA LEU A 361 -11.73 3.65 -4.08
C LEU A 361 -11.10 4.03 -5.44
N SER A 362 -10.97 3.07 -6.35
CA SER A 362 -10.47 3.32 -7.71
C SER A 362 -11.35 4.30 -8.48
N ASP A 363 -12.67 4.16 -8.37
CA ASP A 363 -13.65 5.04 -9.04
C ASP A 363 -13.65 6.47 -8.46
N PHE A 364 -13.18 6.65 -7.22
CA PHE A 364 -13.01 7.96 -6.59
C PHE A 364 -11.77 8.72 -7.09
N LEU A 365 -10.66 8.01 -7.40
CA LEU A 365 -9.38 8.65 -7.71
C LEU A 365 -9.45 9.71 -8.82
N PRO A 366 -10.20 9.54 -9.93
CA PRO A 366 -10.28 10.56 -10.98
C PRO A 366 -10.91 11.90 -10.56
N LEU A 367 -11.52 11.96 -9.38
CA LEU A 367 -12.14 13.17 -8.85
C LEU A 367 -11.13 14.16 -8.26
N VAL A 368 -9.84 13.79 -8.13
CA VAL A 368 -8.79 14.58 -7.47
C VAL A 368 -7.64 14.84 -8.45
N ASP A 369 -7.11 16.05 -8.48
CA ASP A 369 -5.93 16.42 -9.27
C ASP A 369 -4.64 16.04 -8.48
N TRP A 370 -4.35 14.73 -8.42
CA TRP A 370 -3.21 14.19 -7.67
C TRP A 370 -1.84 14.78 -8.08
N PRO A 371 -1.53 15.04 -9.36
CA PRO A 371 -0.24 15.60 -9.75
C PRO A 371 0.02 17.01 -9.18
N ARG A 372 -1.05 17.75 -8.88
CA ARG A 372 -0.94 19.10 -8.31
C ARG A 372 -1.25 19.18 -6.83
N PHE A 373 -1.65 18.09 -6.20
CA PHE A 373 -2.07 18.06 -4.81
C PHE A 373 -0.86 18.10 -3.86
N ARG A 374 -0.73 19.22 -3.13
CA ARG A 374 0.32 19.44 -2.12
C ARG A 374 -0.26 19.33 -0.71
N ARG A 375 -0.85 18.19 -0.44
CA ARG A 375 -1.65 17.93 0.76
C ARG A 375 -0.89 18.17 2.07
N ARG A 376 -1.59 18.66 3.08
CA ARG A 376 -1.30 18.50 4.50
C ARG A 376 -2.45 17.76 5.19
N ASN A 377 -2.19 17.12 6.31
CA ASN A 377 -3.25 16.48 7.09
C ASN A 377 -4.11 17.54 7.79
N LEU A 378 -5.43 17.34 7.77
CA LEU A 378 -6.43 18.25 8.35
C LEU A 378 -7.32 17.57 9.40
N ASN A 379 -7.05 16.32 9.78
CA ASN A 379 -7.93 15.53 10.65
C ASN A 379 -8.37 16.24 11.95
N GLN A 380 -7.53 17.09 12.52
CA GLN A 380 -7.82 17.82 13.75
C GLN A 380 -8.29 19.26 13.52
N GLU A 381 -8.27 19.72 12.29
CA GLU A 381 -8.59 21.10 11.95
C GLU A 381 -9.99 21.24 11.33
N VAL A 382 -10.52 20.16 10.74
CA VAL A 382 -11.90 20.12 10.23
C VAL A 382 -12.85 20.10 11.41
N VAL A 383 -13.81 21.05 11.41
CA VAL A 383 -14.86 21.09 12.43
C VAL A 383 -16.04 20.27 11.92
N ALA A 384 -16.34 19.17 12.60
CA ALA A 384 -17.46 18.29 12.31
C ALA A 384 -18.45 18.24 13.47
N PRO A 385 -19.76 18.01 13.20
CA PRO A 385 -20.75 17.84 14.26
C PRO A 385 -20.45 16.64 15.16
N GLN A 386 -20.99 16.67 16.38
CA GLN A 386 -20.92 15.53 17.29
C GLN A 386 -21.50 14.27 16.61
N GLY A 387 -20.84 13.14 16.80
CA GLY A 387 -21.21 11.85 16.19
C GLY A 387 -20.65 11.63 14.77
N LEU A 388 -19.85 12.57 14.24
CA LEU A 388 -19.08 12.40 13.02
C LEU A 388 -17.59 12.56 13.29
N ALA A 389 -16.79 11.64 12.79
CA ALA A 389 -15.35 11.80 12.67
C ALA A 389 -15.01 12.31 11.27
N ALA A 390 -14.08 13.27 11.17
CA ALA A 390 -13.56 13.77 9.91
C ALA A 390 -12.12 13.28 9.72
N PHE A 391 -11.86 12.66 8.56
CA PHE A 391 -10.54 12.36 8.04
C PHE A 391 -10.34 13.26 6.83
N ALA A 392 -9.28 14.04 6.83
CA ALA A 392 -9.12 15.05 5.79
C ALA A 392 -7.66 15.37 5.49
N CYS A 393 -7.41 15.67 4.24
CA CYS A 393 -6.17 16.32 3.79
C CYS A 393 -6.50 17.38 2.74
N GLY A 394 -5.66 18.41 2.64
CA GLY A 394 -5.92 19.52 1.73
C GLY A 394 -4.70 20.39 1.49
N ASP A 395 -4.80 21.24 0.49
CA ASP A 395 -3.92 22.39 0.22
C ASP A 395 -4.79 23.63 -0.02
N ASP A 396 -4.22 24.69 -0.61
CA ASP A 396 -4.95 25.94 -0.91
C ASP A 396 -5.93 25.84 -2.10
N ARG A 397 -5.96 24.73 -2.82
CA ARG A 397 -6.72 24.53 -4.07
C ARG A 397 -7.71 23.40 -4.02
N GLN A 398 -7.45 22.38 -3.24
CA GLN A 398 -8.30 21.19 -3.16
C GLN A 398 -8.21 20.50 -1.79
N ALA A 399 -9.26 19.77 -1.46
CA ALA A 399 -9.30 18.95 -0.25
C ALA A 399 -10.04 17.64 -0.53
N VAL A 400 -9.60 16.59 0.14
CA VAL A 400 -10.25 15.28 0.22
C VAL A 400 -10.67 15.06 1.66
N LEU A 401 -11.94 14.70 1.88
CA LEU A 401 -12.48 14.39 3.19
C LEU A 401 -13.19 13.03 3.15
N TRP A 402 -13.17 12.35 4.25
CA TRP A 402 -14.06 11.24 4.54
C TRP A 402 -14.68 11.46 5.90
N LEU A 403 -16.02 11.46 5.94
CA LEU A 403 -16.81 11.67 7.16
C LEU A 403 -17.44 10.34 7.56
N LEU A 404 -17.19 9.90 8.78
CA LEU A 404 -17.63 8.63 9.32
C LEU A 404 -18.51 8.86 10.56
N ARG A 405 -19.67 8.22 10.61
CA ARG A 405 -20.49 8.20 11.83
C ARG A 405 -19.80 7.38 12.92
N THR A 406 -19.75 7.94 14.12
CA THR A 406 -19.16 7.29 15.30
C THR A 406 -20.20 6.95 16.38
N ASP A 407 -21.45 7.37 16.17
CA ASP A 407 -22.55 7.28 17.12
C ASP A 407 -23.61 6.24 16.72
N ALA A 408 -23.30 5.37 15.76
CA ALA A 408 -24.26 4.43 15.19
C ALA A 408 -23.75 2.98 15.14
N CYS A 409 -22.79 2.59 15.99
CA CYS A 409 -22.34 1.20 16.07
C CYS A 409 -23.44 0.29 16.64
N GLY A 410 -23.72 -0.77 15.92
CA GLY A 410 -24.62 -1.83 16.34
C GLY A 410 -23.95 -2.86 17.26
N PRO A 411 -24.72 -3.84 17.76
CA PRO A 411 -24.21 -4.87 18.67
C PRO A 411 -23.20 -5.83 17.98
N ASP A 412 -23.17 -5.88 16.66
CA ASP A 412 -22.20 -6.64 15.87
C ASP A 412 -20.93 -5.85 15.54
N GLY A 413 -20.79 -4.62 16.09
CA GLY A 413 -19.65 -3.73 15.89
C GLY A 413 -19.64 -2.99 14.54
N ARG A 414 -20.64 -3.19 13.68
CA ARG A 414 -20.77 -2.47 12.42
C ARG A 414 -21.64 -1.22 12.58
N ILE A 415 -21.51 -0.28 11.64
CA ILE A 415 -22.39 0.87 11.62
C ILE A 415 -23.79 0.46 11.16
N VAL A 416 -24.79 0.82 11.94
CA VAL A 416 -26.20 0.75 11.55
C VAL A 416 -26.53 2.05 10.79
N PRO A 417 -26.80 1.99 9.47
CA PRO A 417 -27.10 3.19 8.71
C PRO A 417 -28.37 3.88 9.21
N ARG A 418 -28.33 5.21 9.40
CA ARG A 418 -29.49 6.00 9.79
C ARG A 418 -30.30 6.40 8.57
N ALA A 419 -31.50 5.86 8.43
CA ALA A 419 -32.40 6.18 7.34
C ALA A 419 -32.95 7.63 7.41
N ASP A 420 -33.06 8.18 8.61
CA ASP A 420 -33.56 9.53 8.93
C ASP A 420 -32.42 10.56 9.12
N ALA A 421 -31.23 10.28 8.60
CA ALA A 421 -30.11 11.20 8.75
C ALA A 421 -30.42 12.57 8.13
N ALA A 422 -30.20 13.62 8.91
CA ALA A 422 -30.33 15.00 8.42
C ALA A 422 -29.08 15.45 7.67
N PRO A 423 -29.16 16.44 6.78
CA PRO A 423 -28.00 17.13 6.23
C PRO A 423 -27.08 17.63 7.32
N GLN A 424 -25.77 17.53 7.10
CA GLN A 424 -24.74 17.93 8.07
C GLN A 424 -23.95 19.13 7.54
N SER A 425 -23.37 19.91 8.45
CA SER A 425 -22.45 20.99 8.08
C SER A 425 -21.08 20.69 8.67
N VAL A 426 -20.03 20.83 7.86
CA VAL A 426 -18.63 20.72 8.28
C VAL A 426 -17.88 21.98 7.83
N GLU A 427 -16.84 22.35 8.56
CA GLU A 427 -16.00 23.50 8.22
C GLU A 427 -14.57 23.03 7.91
N VAL A 428 -14.06 23.44 6.75
CA VAL A 428 -12.77 22.99 6.19
C VAL A 428 -11.82 24.18 6.15
N PRO A 429 -10.65 24.09 6.79
CA PRO A 429 -9.63 25.15 6.77
C PRO A 429 -8.70 25.01 5.57
N GLY A 430 -7.92 26.08 5.31
CA GLY A 430 -6.72 26.06 4.48
C GLY A 430 -6.94 26.25 2.99
N LEU A 431 -8.17 26.31 2.51
CA LEU A 431 -8.49 26.62 1.12
C LEU A 431 -8.38 28.14 0.88
N ALA A 432 -7.90 28.53 -0.30
CA ALA A 432 -7.85 29.93 -0.73
C ALA A 432 -9.23 30.45 -1.12
N PRO A 433 -9.53 31.75 -0.95
CA PRO A 433 -10.78 32.32 -1.44
C PRO A 433 -11.02 32.07 -2.91
N GLY A 434 -12.27 31.77 -3.30
CA GLY A 434 -12.67 31.50 -4.70
C GLY A 434 -13.85 30.57 -4.79
N ASP A 435 -14.15 30.14 -6.01
CA ASP A 435 -15.20 29.19 -6.30
C ASP A 435 -14.66 27.78 -6.35
N TYR A 436 -15.41 26.85 -5.78
CA TYR A 436 -15.06 25.44 -5.67
C TYR A 436 -16.18 24.55 -6.21
N ARG A 437 -15.78 23.47 -6.85
CA ARG A 437 -16.62 22.32 -7.12
C ARG A 437 -16.54 21.39 -5.92
N MET A 438 -17.67 21.07 -5.31
CA MET A 438 -17.79 20.05 -4.27
C MET A 438 -18.44 18.81 -4.86
N VAL A 439 -17.80 17.66 -4.71
CA VAL A 439 -18.33 16.35 -5.11
C VAL A 439 -18.54 15.49 -3.87
N GLN A 440 -19.75 14.95 -3.72
CA GLN A 440 -20.08 13.97 -2.69
C GLN A 440 -20.13 12.57 -3.32
N PHE A 441 -19.43 11.63 -2.70
CA PHE A 441 -19.21 10.28 -3.22
C PHE A 441 -19.65 9.22 -2.19
N ASP A 442 -20.46 8.27 -2.64
CA ASP A 442 -20.88 7.10 -1.85
C ASP A 442 -19.75 6.04 -1.88
N THR A 443 -19.13 5.83 -0.75
CA THR A 443 -17.97 4.93 -0.58
C THR A 443 -18.33 3.47 -0.73
N GLN A 444 -19.60 3.09 -0.55
CA GLN A 444 -20.09 1.71 -0.65
C GLN A 444 -20.50 1.38 -2.09
N ARG A 445 -21.15 2.32 -2.77
CA ARG A 445 -21.62 2.15 -4.15
C ARG A 445 -20.57 2.48 -5.20
N GLY A 446 -19.54 3.25 -4.83
CA GLY A 446 -18.51 3.72 -5.75
C GLY A 446 -19.06 4.75 -6.76
N ALA A 447 -19.90 5.66 -6.31
CA ALA A 447 -20.59 6.59 -7.21
C ALA A 447 -20.71 8.01 -6.63
N VAL A 448 -20.66 9.00 -7.53
CA VAL A 448 -21.00 10.39 -7.20
C VAL A 448 -22.49 10.46 -6.90
N THR A 449 -22.84 11.04 -5.76
CA THR A 449 -24.25 11.21 -5.33
C THR A 449 -24.73 12.65 -5.41
N ARG A 450 -23.79 13.61 -5.38
CA ARG A 450 -24.12 15.03 -5.42
C ARG A 450 -22.92 15.84 -5.93
N GLU A 451 -23.20 16.91 -6.64
CA GLU A 451 -22.22 17.88 -7.09
C GLU A 451 -22.76 19.29 -6.93
N ASP A 452 -22.01 20.17 -6.30
CA ASP A 452 -22.39 21.56 -6.06
C ASP A 452 -21.25 22.52 -6.38
N ALA A 453 -21.60 23.77 -6.71
CA ALA A 453 -20.70 24.89 -6.70
C ALA A 453 -20.77 25.58 -5.32
N VAL A 454 -19.61 25.86 -4.73
CA VAL A 454 -19.50 26.49 -3.40
C VAL A 454 -18.56 27.67 -3.50
N HIS A 455 -19.02 28.85 -3.05
CA HIS A 455 -18.19 30.06 -2.97
C HIS A 455 -17.49 30.11 -1.61
N HIS A 456 -16.18 30.40 -1.59
CA HIS A 456 -15.37 30.58 -0.41
C HIS A 456 -14.85 32.02 -0.31
N GLY A 457 -15.30 32.75 0.70
CA GLY A 457 -14.87 34.13 0.95
C GLY A 457 -13.59 34.27 1.78
N GLY A 458 -13.02 33.19 2.29
CA GLY A 458 -11.87 33.15 3.19
C GLY A 458 -12.19 32.60 4.61
N GLY A 459 -11.18 32.23 5.34
CA GLY A 459 -11.32 31.60 6.66
C GLY A 459 -11.64 30.11 6.58
N LEU A 460 -12.66 29.65 7.32
CA LEU A 460 -13.16 28.28 7.26
C LEU A 460 -14.24 28.19 6.16
N LEU A 461 -14.12 27.23 5.27
CA LEU A 461 -15.16 26.95 4.27
C LEU A 461 -16.26 26.08 4.88
N ALA A 462 -17.45 26.67 5.08
CA ALA A 462 -18.62 25.92 5.52
C ALA A 462 -19.22 25.10 4.35
N LEU A 463 -19.29 23.78 4.53
CA LEU A 463 -19.88 22.85 3.57
C LEU A 463 -21.18 22.27 4.10
N ARG A 464 -22.22 22.31 3.29
CA ARG A 464 -23.47 21.63 3.59
C ARG A 464 -23.52 20.29 2.86
N CYS A 465 -23.25 19.23 3.57
CA CYS A 465 -23.33 17.86 3.06
C CYS A 465 -24.80 17.39 3.04
N GLY A 466 -25.10 16.46 2.14
CA GLY A 466 -26.34 15.70 2.21
C GLY A 466 -26.44 14.83 3.49
N PRO A 467 -27.53 14.08 3.63
CA PRO A 467 -27.67 13.13 4.73
C PRO A 467 -26.50 12.12 4.74
N ILE A 468 -25.91 11.89 5.92
CA ILE A 468 -24.84 10.91 6.10
C ILE A 468 -25.40 9.76 6.93
N ALA A 469 -25.76 8.66 6.24
CA ALA A 469 -26.33 7.49 6.90
C ALA A 469 -25.29 6.69 7.68
N SER A 470 -24.13 6.45 7.07
CA SER A 470 -22.97 5.78 7.69
C SER A 470 -21.68 6.56 7.50
N ASP A 471 -21.35 6.83 6.26
CA ASP A 471 -20.13 7.55 5.87
C ASP A 471 -20.29 8.17 4.47
N VAL A 472 -19.41 9.08 4.12
CA VAL A 472 -19.37 9.75 2.81
C VAL A 472 -17.97 10.31 2.55
N ALA A 473 -17.52 10.26 1.30
CA ALA A 473 -16.33 10.96 0.87
C ALA A 473 -16.69 12.27 0.12
N LEU A 474 -15.86 13.28 0.28
CA LEU A 474 -16.01 14.59 -0.37
C LEU A 474 -14.71 14.97 -1.06
N VAL A 475 -14.84 15.60 -2.22
CA VAL A 475 -13.74 16.29 -2.91
C VAL A 475 -14.12 17.74 -3.11
N LEU A 476 -13.18 18.62 -2.78
CA LEU A 476 -13.24 20.04 -3.09
C LEU A 476 -12.15 20.34 -4.10
N GLN A 477 -12.50 20.98 -5.21
CA GLN A 477 -11.55 21.45 -6.20
C GLN A 477 -11.88 22.89 -6.57
N ARG A 478 -10.85 23.74 -6.58
CA ARG A 478 -10.99 25.13 -7.04
C ARG A 478 -11.41 25.14 -8.51
N ALA A 479 -12.50 25.83 -8.81
CA ALA A 479 -12.95 26.00 -10.17
C ALA A 479 -11.87 26.70 -11.02
N PRO A 480 -11.68 26.32 -12.29
CA PRO A 480 -10.80 27.06 -13.17
C PRO A 480 -11.23 28.54 -13.19
N THR A 481 -10.30 29.44 -12.93
CA THR A 481 -10.56 30.86 -13.22
C THR A 481 -10.89 30.97 -14.71
N ALA A 482 -12.09 31.49 -15.03
CA ALA A 482 -12.39 31.81 -16.42
C ALA A 482 -11.20 32.64 -16.95
N ALA A 483 -10.59 32.18 -18.03
CA ALA A 483 -9.55 32.94 -18.70
C ALA A 483 -10.17 34.27 -19.09
N ALA A 484 -9.63 35.36 -18.51
CA ALA A 484 -10.06 36.72 -18.81
C ALA A 484 -9.66 37.08 -20.25
#